data_0500c5e7e5399649161b9fa8133f09e2
#
_entry.id   0500c5e7e5399649161b9fa8133f09e2
#
_cell.length_a   1.000
_cell.length_b   1.000
_cell.length_c   1.000
_cell.angle_alpha   90.00
_cell.angle_beta   90.00
_cell.angle_gamma   90.00
#
_symmetry.space_group_name_H-M   'P 1'
#
loop_
_entity.id
_entity.type
_entity.pdbx_description
1 polymer ?
#
loop_
_entity_poly.entity_id
_entity_poly.type
_entity_poly.pdbx_seq_one_letter_code
_entity_poly.pdbx_strand_id
1 'polypeptide(L)'
;MKKNTLKRFMASAMTAVMCVSSLGTLAVNAAPADPAAETSVVDNLMSKMTLRQKIAQMMMPDFRKWQTESDSGQKNFQVMNDEVAQIIKDYDFGGVILFAENVAQTDQTLKLTTDLQEAATSGTDGSNIPLLLTIDQEGGIVYRLGSGTALPGNMALGATRSTDAATQSGEVIGRELSALGINVDFAPVADVNSNPSNPVIGLRSYGSDPELVGSMATAAMKGMQEYNIATAAKHFPGHGDTATDSHTGLPCVDKSLDELRQCELVPFQKMIDNGV
;
A
#
# COMPACT_ATOMS: atom_id res chain seq x y z
N MET A 1 -6.08 55.42 -13.92
CA MET A 1 -6.91 54.22 -13.59
C MET A 1 -6.16 52.89 -13.56
N LYS A 2 -4.82 52.80 -13.60
CA LYS A 2 -4.07 51.52 -13.64
C LYS A 2 -3.43 51.07 -12.35
N LYS A 3 -3.37 51.90 -11.31
CA LYS A 3 -2.72 51.53 -10.03
C LYS A 3 -3.65 50.80 -9.03
N ASN A 4 -4.95 50.93 -9.11
CA ASN A 4 -5.90 50.34 -8.17
C ASN A 4 -6.30 48.91 -8.57
N THR A 5 -6.19 48.55 -9.85
CA THR A 5 -6.48 47.20 -10.35
C THR A 5 -5.38 46.21 -9.95
N LEU A 6 -4.13 46.65 -9.96
CA LEU A 6 -2.97 45.82 -9.57
C LEU A 6 -2.96 45.50 -8.04
N LYS A 7 -3.37 46.48 -7.22
CA LYS A 7 -3.48 46.25 -5.76
C LYS A 7 -4.63 45.30 -5.39
N ARG A 8 -5.72 45.28 -6.14
CA ARG A 8 -6.82 44.31 -5.92
C ARG A 8 -6.44 42.90 -6.38
N PHE A 9 -5.65 42.77 -7.45
CA PHE A 9 -5.16 41.46 -7.89
C PHE A 9 -4.14 40.86 -6.91
N MET A 10 -3.24 41.67 -6.36
CA MET A 10 -2.28 41.19 -5.35
C MET A 10 -2.96 40.86 -4.03
N ALA A 11 -4.01 41.58 -3.61
CA ALA A 11 -4.76 41.25 -2.40
C ALA A 11 -5.54 39.92 -2.55
N SER A 12 -6.14 39.65 -3.72
CA SER A 12 -6.84 38.40 -3.99
C SER A 12 -5.88 37.20 -4.11
N ALA A 13 -4.68 37.39 -4.70
CA ALA A 13 -3.67 36.35 -4.78
C ALA A 13 -3.09 36.02 -3.38
N MET A 14 -2.88 37.04 -2.53
CA MET A 14 -2.41 36.83 -1.16
C MET A 14 -3.46 36.14 -0.26
N THR A 15 -4.75 36.40 -0.47
CA THR A 15 -5.82 35.72 0.28
C THR A 15 -5.95 34.26 -0.13
N ALA A 16 -5.76 33.94 -1.41
CA ALA A 16 -5.77 32.56 -1.90
C ALA A 16 -4.55 31.76 -1.38
N VAL A 17 -3.36 32.38 -1.33
CA VAL A 17 -2.15 31.73 -0.76
C VAL A 17 -2.26 31.54 0.76
N MET A 18 -2.90 32.45 1.50
CA MET A 18 -3.13 32.23 2.94
C MET A 18 -4.18 31.16 3.23
N CYS A 19 -5.17 30.94 2.37
CA CYS A 19 -6.11 29.85 2.54
C CYS A 19 -5.51 28.47 2.27
N VAL A 20 -4.51 28.36 1.38
CA VAL A 20 -3.81 27.10 1.10
C VAL A 20 -2.77 26.78 2.16
N SER A 21 -2.14 27.79 2.77
CA SER A 21 -1.17 27.58 3.86
C SER A 21 -1.82 27.29 5.23
N SER A 22 -3.11 27.58 5.42
CA SER A 22 -3.83 27.22 6.65
C SER A 22 -4.48 25.83 6.62
N LEU A 23 -4.50 25.16 5.47
CA LEU A 23 -4.91 23.77 5.34
C LEU A 23 -3.77 22.76 5.59
N GLY A 24 -2.53 23.24 5.74
CA GLY A 24 -1.33 22.43 5.89
C GLY A 24 -0.94 22.04 7.31
N THR A 25 -1.72 22.37 8.34
CA THR A 25 -1.40 22.04 9.75
C THR A 25 -2.61 21.62 10.59
N LEU A 26 -3.56 20.94 10.00
CA LEU A 26 -4.42 20.04 10.76
C LEU A 26 -3.69 18.69 10.82
N ALA A 27 -2.65 18.61 11.65
CA ALA A 27 -2.36 17.39 12.34
C ALA A 27 -3.62 17.12 13.18
N VAL A 28 -4.57 16.43 12.63
CA VAL A 28 -5.61 15.78 13.41
C VAL A 28 -4.88 14.73 14.22
N ASN A 29 -4.47 15.09 15.45
CA ASN A 29 -4.32 14.10 16.49
C ASN A 29 -5.73 13.50 16.63
N ALA A 30 -6.05 12.54 15.78
CA ALA A 30 -7.21 11.69 15.98
C ALA A 30 -6.95 11.01 17.33
N ALA A 31 -7.72 11.37 18.33
CA ALA A 31 -7.83 10.56 19.53
C ALA A 31 -8.11 9.13 19.06
N PRO A 32 -7.57 8.09 19.69
CA PRO A 32 -7.87 6.72 19.34
C PRO A 32 -9.39 6.58 19.23
N ALA A 33 -9.86 6.16 18.05
CA ALA A 33 -11.29 6.04 17.79
C ALA A 33 -11.88 5.06 18.80
N ASP A 34 -13.06 5.38 19.33
CA ASP A 34 -13.78 4.46 20.20
C ASP A 34 -14.16 3.22 19.39
N PRO A 35 -13.69 2.01 19.73
CA PRO A 35 -14.00 0.79 18.99
C PRO A 35 -15.51 0.53 18.83
N ALA A 36 -16.32 0.97 19.78
CA ALA A 36 -17.78 0.89 19.69
C ALA A 36 -18.37 1.85 18.66
N ALA A 37 -17.76 3.03 18.46
CA ALA A 37 -18.17 3.99 17.44
C ALA A 37 -17.79 3.51 16.04
N GLU A 38 -16.62 2.91 15.87
CA GLU A 38 -16.17 2.30 14.60
C GLU A 38 -17.07 1.14 14.19
N THR A 39 -17.41 0.23 15.09
CA THR A 39 -18.35 -0.88 14.85
C THR A 39 -19.69 -0.35 14.35
N SER A 40 -20.21 0.73 14.92
CA SER A 40 -21.49 1.34 14.49
C SER A 40 -21.44 1.94 13.08
N VAL A 41 -20.31 2.50 12.65
CA VAL A 41 -20.12 3.04 11.29
C VAL A 41 -20.09 1.90 10.27
N VAL A 42 -19.32 0.85 10.52
CA VAL A 42 -19.22 -0.33 9.66
C VAL A 42 -20.59 -1.02 9.54
N ASP A 43 -21.27 -1.26 10.65
CA ASP A 43 -22.60 -1.89 10.67
C ASP A 43 -23.61 -1.06 9.89
N ASN A 44 -23.60 0.27 10.03
CA ASN A 44 -24.46 1.16 9.29
C ASN A 44 -24.19 1.12 7.77
N LEU A 45 -22.92 1.13 7.34
CA LEU A 45 -22.56 0.96 5.94
C LEU A 45 -23.03 -0.40 5.41
N MET A 46 -22.66 -1.48 6.10
CA MET A 46 -23.02 -2.84 5.70
C MET A 46 -24.53 -3.08 5.63
N SER A 47 -25.32 -2.44 6.51
CA SER A 47 -26.78 -2.56 6.50
C SER A 47 -27.44 -1.99 5.22
N LYS A 48 -26.77 -1.04 4.57
CA LYS A 48 -27.23 -0.38 3.34
C LYS A 48 -26.73 -1.07 2.07
N MET A 49 -25.70 -1.92 2.17
CA MET A 49 -25.09 -2.59 1.03
C MET A 49 -25.87 -3.82 0.60
N THR A 50 -26.01 -3.99 -0.70
CA THR A 50 -26.46 -5.23 -1.33
C THR A 50 -25.42 -6.34 -1.15
N LEU A 51 -25.83 -7.60 -1.31
CA LEU A 51 -24.90 -8.72 -1.28
C LEU A 51 -23.80 -8.58 -2.37
N ARG A 52 -24.17 -8.09 -3.57
CA ARG A 52 -23.21 -7.82 -4.66
C ARG A 52 -22.15 -6.81 -4.22
N GLN A 53 -22.54 -5.70 -3.61
CA GLN A 53 -21.58 -4.70 -3.12
C GLN A 53 -20.67 -5.25 -2.02
N LYS A 54 -21.22 -6.04 -1.07
CA LYS A 54 -20.41 -6.68 -0.03
C LYS A 54 -19.35 -7.62 -0.61
N ILE A 55 -19.70 -8.39 -1.65
CA ILE A 55 -18.76 -9.27 -2.35
C ILE A 55 -17.71 -8.43 -3.10
N ALA A 56 -18.13 -7.38 -3.80
CA ALA A 56 -17.23 -6.52 -4.56
C ALA A 56 -16.23 -5.79 -3.67
N GLN A 57 -16.64 -5.36 -2.47
CA GLN A 57 -15.73 -4.78 -1.47
C GLN A 57 -14.64 -5.75 -0.96
N MET A 58 -14.80 -7.05 -1.18
CA MET A 58 -13.76 -8.06 -0.90
C MET A 58 -12.82 -8.29 -2.09
N MET A 59 -13.06 -7.64 -3.23
CA MET A 59 -12.28 -7.82 -4.45
C MET A 59 -11.33 -6.65 -4.67
N MET A 60 -10.13 -6.99 -5.15
CA MET A 60 -9.04 -6.04 -5.46
C MET A 60 -8.42 -6.43 -6.80
N PRO A 61 -9.02 -5.99 -7.92
CA PRO A 61 -8.46 -6.26 -9.24
C PRO A 61 -7.17 -5.50 -9.51
N ASP A 62 -6.41 -5.95 -10.51
CA ASP A 62 -5.37 -5.16 -11.15
C ASP A 62 -5.80 -4.70 -12.54
N PHE A 63 -5.25 -3.56 -12.95
CA PHE A 63 -5.38 -3.01 -14.29
C PHE A 63 -3.98 -2.74 -14.87
N ARG A 64 -3.06 -3.69 -14.79
CA ARG A 64 -1.66 -3.50 -15.25
C ARG A 64 -1.57 -2.98 -16.67
N LYS A 65 -2.35 -3.59 -17.55
CA LYS A 65 -2.41 -3.26 -18.98
C LYS A 65 -3.85 -3.17 -19.43
N TRP A 66 -4.11 -2.25 -20.32
CA TRP A 66 -5.43 -2.06 -20.89
C TRP A 66 -5.33 -1.88 -22.40
N GLN A 67 -6.39 -2.28 -23.09
CA GLN A 67 -6.55 -2.07 -24.52
C GLN A 67 -7.94 -1.52 -24.76
N THR A 68 -8.03 -0.28 -25.25
CA THR A 68 -9.28 0.29 -25.73
C THR A 68 -9.56 -0.15 -27.16
N GLU A 69 -10.79 0.06 -27.64
CA GLU A 69 -11.16 -0.28 -29.03
C GLU A 69 -10.28 0.39 -30.09
N SER A 70 -9.71 1.56 -29.77
CA SER A 70 -8.83 2.31 -30.68
C SER A 70 -7.37 1.87 -30.65
N ASP A 71 -6.97 1.02 -29.71
CA ASP A 71 -5.59 0.61 -29.53
C ASP A 71 -5.20 -0.56 -30.43
N SER A 72 -3.98 -0.55 -30.95
CA SER A 72 -3.40 -1.66 -31.72
C SER A 72 -2.93 -2.85 -30.85
N GLY A 73 -3.03 -2.74 -29.52
CA GLY A 73 -2.63 -3.74 -28.54
C GLY A 73 -2.67 -3.23 -27.10
N GLN A 74 -2.41 -4.13 -26.14
CA GLN A 74 -2.37 -3.75 -24.74
C GLN A 74 -1.23 -2.77 -24.44
N LYS A 75 -1.52 -1.72 -23.67
CA LYS A 75 -0.58 -0.74 -23.16
C LYS A 75 -0.56 -0.76 -21.63
N ASN A 76 0.54 -0.36 -21.02
CA ASN A 76 0.60 -0.11 -19.59
C ASN A 76 -0.49 0.88 -19.19
N PHE A 77 -1.27 0.54 -18.17
CA PHE A 77 -2.34 1.39 -17.68
C PHE A 77 -1.77 2.44 -16.72
N GLN A 78 -1.43 3.58 -17.27
CA GLN A 78 -0.81 4.71 -16.54
C GLN A 78 -1.70 5.96 -16.51
N VAL A 79 -2.77 5.96 -17.27
CA VAL A 79 -3.75 7.06 -17.35
C VAL A 79 -5.13 6.46 -17.34
N MET A 80 -6.00 7.02 -16.49
CA MET A 80 -7.41 6.62 -16.42
C MET A 80 -8.08 6.79 -17.78
N ASN A 81 -8.96 5.86 -18.11
CA ASN A 81 -9.86 5.92 -19.25
C ASN A 81 -11.31 5.66 -18.82
N ASP A 82 -12.25 6.00 -19.71
CA ASP A 82 -13.69 5.90 -19.40
C ASP A 82 -14.14 4.47 -19.16
N GLU A 83 -13.54 3.48 -19.82
CA GLU A 83 -13.90 2.06 -19.66
C GLU A 83 -13.57 1.56 -18.25
N VAL A 84 -12.35 1.80 -17.75
CA VAL A 84 -11.93 1.40 -16.40
C VAL A 84 -12.69 2.21 -15.35
N ALA A 85 -12.91 3.52 -15.58
CA ALA A 85 -13.71 4.35 -14.70
C ALA A 85 -15.14 3.80 -14.55
N GLN A 86 -15.74 3.35 -15.65
CA GLN A 86 -17.07 2.75 -15.64
C GLN A 86 -17.08 1.40 -14.92
N ILE A 87 -16.08 0.55 -15.14
CA ILE A 87 -15.94 -0.73 -14.43
C ILE A 87 -15.85 -0.52 -12.91
N ILE A 88 -15.04 0.45 -12.45
CA ILE A 88 -14.92 0.75 -11.01
C ILE A 88 -16.28 1.18 -10.44
N LYS A 89 -17.02 2.05 -11.14
CA LYS A 89 -18.36 2.51 -10.73
C LYS A 89 -19.39 1.38 -10.69
N ASP A 90 -19.38 0.51 -11.71
CA ASP A 90 -20.38 -0.55 -11.86
C ASP A 90 -20.19 -1.69 -10.86
N TYR A 91 -18.95 -1.96 -10.48
CA TYR A 91 -18.63 -3.08 -9.60
C TYR A 91 -18.44 -2.67 -8.14
N ASP A 92 -18.05 -1.44 -7.84
CA ASP A 92 -17.90 -0.94 -6.46
C ASP A 92 -16.85 -1.75 -5.66
N PHE A 93 -15.65 -1.95 -6.25
CA PHE A 93 -14.56 -2.73 -5.67
C PHE A 93 -14.03 -2.13 -4.36
N GLY A 94 -13.52 -2.99 -3.45
CA GLY A 94 -12.88 -2.56 -2.22
C GLY A 94 -11.49 -1.98 -2.41
N GLY A 95 -10.80 -2.34 -3.50
CA GLY A 95 -9.44 -1.82 -3.76
C GLY A 95 -8.97 -2.05 -5.18
N VAL A 96 -7.80 -1.52 -5.49
CA VAL A 96 -7.05 -1.76 -6.72
C VAL A 96 -5.58 -1.95 -6.36
N ILE A 97 -4.95 -3.01 -6.90
CA ILE A 97 -3.52 -3.22 -6.74
C ILE A 97 -2.75 -2.63 -7.93
N LEU A 98 -1.70 -1.86 -7.63
CA LEU A 98 -0.81 -1.23 -8.59
C LEU A 98 0.51 -2.01 -8.71
N PHE A 99 1.04 -2.04 -9.92
CA PHE A 99 2.32 -2.67 -10.27
C PHE A 99 3.25 -1.68 -10.97
N ALA A 100 4.48 -2.09 -11.24
CA ALA A 100 5.46 -1.24 -11.93
C ALA A 100 4.95 -0.69 -13.28
N GLU A 101 4.07 -1.40 -13.94
CA GLU A 101 3.43 -0.97 -15.18
C GLU A 101 2.53 0.26 -15.01
N ASN A 102 2.02 0.47 -13.80
CA ASN A 102 1.10 1.59 -13.49
C ASN A 102 1.83 2.85 -13.00
N VAL A 103 3.00 2.69 -12.37
CA VAL A 103 3.69 3.75 -11.63
C VAL A 103 5.02 4.11 -12.30
N ALA A 104 4.99 5.11 -13.18
CA ALA A 104 6.17 5.51 -13.97
C ALA A 104 6.82 6.80 -13.45
N GLN A 105 6.04 7.87 -13.25
CA GLN A 105 6.50 9.17 -12.79
C GLN A 105 5.61 9.66 -11.65
N THR A 106 6.13 10.50 -10.77
CA THR A 106 5.44 10.97 -9.56
C THR A 106 4.10 11.64 -9.87
N ASP A 107 4.08 12.60 -10.78
CA ASP A 107 2.88 13.34 -11.18
C ASP A 107 1.85 12.46 -11.92
N GLN A 108 2.34 11.55 -12.76
CA GLN A 108 1.50 10.57 -13.46
C GLN A 108 0.85 9.61 -12.45
N THR A 109 1.62 9.09 -11.49
CA THR A 109 1.12 8.15 -10.47
C THR A 109 0.08 8.83 -9.57
N LEU A 110 0.38 10.04 -9.08
CA LEU A 110 -0.56 10.82 -8.27
C LEU A 110 -1.86 11.10 -9.02
N LYS A 111 -1.77 11.43 -10.32
CA LYS A 111 -2.98 11.63 -11.12
C LYS A 111 -3.78 10.34 -11.26
N LEU A 112 -3.13 9.22 -11.55
CA LEU A 112 -3.82 7.93 -11.70
C LEU A 112 -4.53 7.52 -10.39
N THR A 113 -3.87 7.64 -9.25
CA THR A 113 -4.46 7.30 -7.95
C THR A 113 -5.63 8.22 -7.60
N THR A 114 -5.52 9.52 -7.91
CA THR A 114 -6.61 10.48 -7.75
C THR A 114 -7.82 10.10 -8.63
N ASP A 115 -7.59 9.83 -9.91
CA ASP A 115 -8.66 9.46 -10.85
C ASP A 115 -9.35 8.14 -10.46
N LEU A 116 -8.59 7.17 -9.92
CA LEU A 116 -9.14 5.91 -9.37
C LEU A 116 -10.06 6.18 -8.18
N GLN A 117 -9.65 7.02 -7.24
CA GLN A 117 -10.48 7.40 -6.08
C GLN A 117 -11.72 8.19 -6.50
N GLU A 118 -11.59 9.13 -7.46
CA GLU A 118 -12.71 9.88 -8.00
C GLU A 118 -13.73 8.93 -8.67
N ALA A 119 -13.27 7.95 -9.44
CA ALA A 119 -14.17 6.96 -10.03
C ALA A 119 -14.94 6.17 -8.98
N ALA A 120 -14.29 5.74 -7.90
CA ALA A 120 -14.91 4.95 -6.84
C ALA A 120 -15.91 5.76 -5.99
N THR A 121 -15.68 7.07 -5.82
CA THR A 121 -16.47 7.91 -4.90
C THR A 121 -17.47 8.82 -5.59
N SER A 122 -17.55 8.84 -6.94
CA SER A 122 -18.44 9.70 -7.72
C SER A 122 -19.73 9.01 -8.20
N GLY A 123 -19.98 7.77 -7.78
CA GLY A 123 -21.17 7.03 -8.17
C GLY A 123 -22.43 7.51 -7.44
N THR A 124 -23.58 7.57 -8.14
CA THR A 124 -24.88 7.90 -7.51
C THR A 124 -25.50 6.70 -6.80
N ASP A 125 -25.17 5.48 -7.25
CA ASP A 125 -25.76 4.22 -6.79
C ASP A 125 -24.75 3.28 -6.11
N GLY A 126 -23.47 3.71 -5.99
CA GLY A 126 -22.38 2.96 -5.34
C GLY A 126 -22.33 3.16 -3.82
N SER A 127 -21.48 2.40 -3.16
CA SER A 127 -21.19 2.56 -1.73
C SER A 127 -20.47 3.87 -1.42
N ASN A 128 -19.80 4.45 -2.43
CA ASN A 128 -18.92 5.61 -2.32
C ASN A 128 -17.80 5.41 -1.25
N ILE A 129 -17.40 4.17 -1.01
CA ILE A 129 -16.29 3.83 -0.14
C ILE A 129 -14.99 4.04 -0.93
N PRO A 130 -14.03 4.82 -0.41
CA PRO A 130 -12.75 4.99 -1.05
C PRO A 130 -12.01 3.66 -1.22
N LEU A 131 -11.26 3.52 -2.32
CA LEU A 131 -10.48 2.32 -2.61
C LEU A 131 -9.31 2.13 -1.64
N LEU A 132 -9.04 0.89 -1.30
CA LEU A 132 -7.72 0.48 -0.86
C LEU A 132 -6.80 0.45 -2.09
N LEU A 133 -5.95 1.45 -2.24
CA LEU A 133 -4.93 1.50 -3.30
C LEU A 133 -3.66 0.86 -2.78
N THR A 134 -3.27 -0.26 -3.39
CA THR A 134 -2.22 -1.11 -2.84
C THR A 134 -1.06 -1.28 -3.81
N ILE A 135 0.10 -1.60 -3.27
CA ILE A 135 1.33 -1.84 -4.01
C ILE A 135 2.22 -2.83 -3.26
N ASP A 136 3.20 -3.44 -3.94
CA ASP A 136 4.31 -4.17 -3.31
C ASP A 136 5.57 -3.30 -3.33
N GLN A 137 5.82 -2.49 -2.32
CA GLN A 137 6.99 -1.64 -2.22
C GLN A 137 7.88 -2.11 -1.06
N GLU A 138 8.68 -3.15 -1.27
CA GLU A 138 9.51 -3.78 -0.24
C GLU A 138 10.88 -3.10 -0.07
N GLY A 139 11.31 -2.35 -1.09
CA GLY A 139 12.69 -1.93 -1.27
C GLY A 139 13.55 -3.02 -1.93
N GLY A 140 14.81 -2.73 -2.22
CA GLY A 140 15.71 -3.69 -2.86
C GLY A 140 15.23 -4.15 -4.22
N ILE A 141 15.08 -5.48 -4.40
CA ILE A 141 14.66 -6.06 -5.69
C ILE A 141 13.17 -6.00 -5.96
N VAL A 142 12.35 -5.78 -4.95
CA VAL A 142 10.90 -5.57 -5.10
C VAL A 142 10.57 -4.10 -4.86
N TYR A 143 10.74 -3.33 -5.93
CA TYR A 143 10.65 -1.89 -5.97
C TYR A 143 9.83 -1.49 -7.18
N ARG A 144 8.70 -0.80 -6.98
CA ARG A 144 7.74 -0.46 -8.05
C ARG A 144 7.81 1.00 -8.48
N LEU A 145 8.08 1.91 -7.53
CA LEU A 145 8.08 3.35 -7.79
C LEU A 145 9.33 3.76 -8.58
N GLY A 146 9.21 3.89 -9.89
CA GLY A 146 10.34 4.24 -10.76
C GLY A 146 11.00 5.60 -10.45
N SER A 147 10.26 6.51 -9.80
CA SER A 147 10.73 7.83 -9.35
C SER A 147 10.98 7.95 -7.84
N GLY A 148 10.82 6.85 -7.08
CA GLY A 148 11.02 6.84 -5.63
C GLY A 148 12.49 6.68 -5.23
N THR A 149 12.72 6.66 -3.91
CA THR A 149 14.06 6.46 -3.34
C THR A 149 14.50 5.01 -3.48
N ALA A 150 15.63 4.75 -4.11
CA ALA A 150 16.24 3.42 -4.19
C ALA A 150 16.79 3.01 -2.81
N LEU A 151 15.97 2.29 -2.04
CA LEU A 151 16.32 1.81 -0.72
C LEU A 151 17.10 0.50 -0.78
N PRO A 152 17.94 0.19 0.21
CA PRO A 152 18.58 -1.12 0.33
C PRO A 152 17.51 -2.20 0.57
N GLY A 153 17.75 -3.42 0.11
CA GLY A 153 16.86 -4.54 0.37
C GLY A 153 16.89 -4.99 1.84
N ASN A 154 15.89 -5.77 2.21
CA ASN A 154 15.69 -6.20 3.60
C ASN A 154 16.87 -6.98 4.15
N MET A 155 17.54 -7.83 3.36
CA MET A 155 18.72 -8.56 3.82
C MET A 155 19.90 -7.63 4.17
N ALA A 156 20.07 -6.53 3.41
CA ALA A 156 21.08 -5.53 3.73
C ALA A 156 20.74 -4.80 5.03
N LEU A 157 19.47 -4.45 5.23
CA LEU A 157 19.00 -3.89 6.51
C LEU A 157 19.20 -4.89 7.66
N GLY A 158 18.83 -6.15 7.48
CA GLY A 158 19.01 -7.22 8.46
C GLY A 158 20.48 -7.42 8.86
N ALA A 159 21.41 -7.28 7.89
CA ALA A 159 22.84 -7.36 8.16
C ALA A 159 23.33 -6.23 9.09
N THR A 160 22.70 -5.08 9.11
CA THR A 160 22.99 -3.98 10.06
C THR A 160 22.57 -4.31 11.48
N ARG A 161 21.58 -5.17 11.68
CA ARG A 161 20.89 -5.44 12.96
C ARG A 161 20.30 -4.19 13.63
N SER A 162 20.10 -3.12 12.88
CA SER A 162 19.58 -1.83 13.36
C SER A 162 18.10 -1.70 13.06
N THR A 163 17.27 -1.79 14.08
CA THR A 163 15.83 -1.50 13.97
C THR A 163 15.58 -0.05 13.56
N ASP A 164 16.44 0.90 13.98
CA ASP A 164 16.35 2.30 13.56
C ASP A 164 16.51 2.45 12.05
N ALA A 165 17.45 1.71 11.43
CA ALA A 165 17.61 1.72 9.98
C ALA A 165 16.39 1.12 9.26
N ALA A 166 15.78 0.09 9.83
CA ALA A 166 14.54 -0.50 9.30
C ALA A 166 13.36 0.48 9.44
N THR A 167 13.22 1.16 10.58
CA THR A 167 12.21 2.19 10.78
C THR A 167 12.37 3.32 9.77
N GLN A 168 13.56 3.86 9.59
CA GLN A 168 13.85 4.92 8.61
C GLN A 168 13.54 4.49 7.18
N SER A 169 13.82 3.23 6.82
CA SER A 169 13.43 2.69 5.52
C SER A 169 11.91 2.66 5.36
N GLY A 170 11.20 2.22 6.40
CA GLY A 170 9.73 2.23 6.44
C GLY A 170 9.15 3.64 6.35
N GLU A 171 9.72 4.61 7.05
CA GLU A 171 9.31 6.03 6.98
C GLU A 171 9.45 6.61 5.57
N VAL A 172 10.55 6.29 4.86
CA VAL A 172 10.73 6.74 3.47
C VAL A 172 9.66 6.14 2.57
N ILE A 173 9.44 4.82 2.64
CA ILE A 173 8.39 4.15 1.87
C ILE A 173 7.02 4.75 2.21
N GLY A 174 6.68 4.83 3.48
CA GLY A 174 5.39 5.34 3.94
C GLY A 174 5.11 6.75 3.44
N ARG A 175 6.10 7.64 3.54
CA ARG A 175 5.99 9.03 3.08
C ARG A 175 5.80 9.11 1.57
N GLU A 176 6.53 8.33 0.79
CA GLU A 176 6.42 8.33 -0.67
C GLU A 176 5.06 7.79 -1.13
N LEU A 177 4.60 6.67 -0.55
CA LEU A 177 3.31 6.08 -0.86
C LEU A 177 2.15 7.00 -0.47
N SER A 178 2.19 7.56 0.72
CA SER A 178 1.18 8.52 1.20
C SER A 178 1.07 9.75 0.31
N ALA A 179 2.22 10.30 -0.13
CA ALA A 179 2.25 11.44 -1.05
C ALA A 179 1.67 11.12 -2.43
N LEU A 180 1.66 9.86 -2.82
CA LEU A 180 1.08 9.36 -4.08
C LEU A 180 -0.38 8.88 -3.93
N GLY A 181 -0.99 9.03 -2.74
CA GLY A 181 -2.36 8.58 -2.49
C GLY A 181 -2.52 7.05 -2.40
N ILE A 182 -1.42 6.29 -2.30
CA ILE A 182 -1.42 4.86 -2.03
C ILE A 182 -1.52 4.68 -0.51
N ASN A 183 -2.46 3.86 -0.05
CA ASN A 183 -2.81 3.76 1.36
C ASN A 183 -2.57 2.37 1.98
N VAL A 184 -2.17 1.39 1.18
CA VAL A 184 -1.80 0.05 1.64
C VAL A 184 -0.51 -0.39 0.95
N ASP A 185 0.44 -0.93 1.72
CA ASP A 185 1.61 -1.61 1.17
C ASP A 185 1.59 -3.09 1.55
N PHE A 186 1.70 -3.96 0.55
CA PHE A 186 1.91 -5.38 0.80
C PHE A 186 3.37 -5.64 1.18
N ALA A 187 3.76 -5.05 2.29
CA ALA A 187 5.03 -5.14 2.97
C ALA A 187 4.82 -4.89 4.47
N PRO A 188 5.78 -5.25 5.32
CA PRO A 188 7.08 -5.84 5.04
C PRO A 188 7.06 -7.36 4.90
N VAL A 189 8.14 -7.89 4.32
CA VAL A 189 8.38 -9.34 4.28
C VAL A 189 8.77 -9.84 5.68
N ALA A 190 7.99 -10.81 6.17
CA ALA A 190 8.19 -11.47 7.47
C ALA A 190 8.76 -12.90 7.34
N ASP A 191 9.13 -13.30 6.13
CA ASP A 191 9.68 -14.63 5.87
C ASP A 191 11.07 -14.79 6.47
N VAL A 192 11.28 -15.89 7.20
CA VAL A 192 12.59 -16.30 7.70
C VAL A 192 13.32 -17.10 6.61
N ASN A 193 14.46 -16.60 6.12
CA ASN A 193 15.23 -17.27 5.05
C ASN A 193 15.98 -18.50 5.60
N SER A 194 15.24 -19.52 6.04
CA SER A 194 15.76 -20.75 6.62
C SER A 194 16.39 -21.68 5.55
N ASN A 195 15.90 -21.58 4.30
CA ASN A 195 16.47 -22.29 3.17
C ASN A 195 17.34 -21.34 2.31
N PRO A 196 18.67 -21.45 2.33
CA PRO A 196 19.53 -20.59 1.55
C PRO A 196 19.39 -20.78 0.02
N SER A 197 18.77 -21.87 -0.41
CA SER A 197 18.49 -22.16 -1.83
C SER A 197 17.09 -21.70 -2.25
N ASN A 198 16.36 -20.96 -1.40
CA ASN A 198 15.04 -20.46 -1.74
C ASN A 198 15.10 -19.55 -2.98
N PRO A 199 14.28 -19.83 -4.04
CA PRO A 199 14.40 -19.14 -5.31
C PRO A 199 13.70 -17.77 -5.35
N VAL A 200 12.85 -17.45 -4.37
CA VAL A 200 11.95 -16.28 -4.44
C VAL A 200 12.10 -15.32 -3.27
N ILE A 201 12.40 -15.81 -2.06
CA ILE A 201 12.55 -14.97 -0.87
C ILE A 201 13.98 -14.43 -0.77
N GLY A 202 14.96 -15.25 -0.47
CA GLY A 202 16.37 -14.87 -0.45
C GLY A 202 16.62 -13.45 0.08
N LEU A 203 17.08 -12.55 -0.78
CA LEU A 203 17.40 -11.16 -0.46
C LEU A 203 16.20 -10.30 0.04
N ARG A 204 14.97 -10.77 -0.15
CA ARG A 204 13.77 -10.09 0.33
C ARG A 204 13.55 -10.29 1.83
N SER A 205 14.15 -11.32 2.44
CA SER A 205 14.11 -11.54 3.89
C SER A 205 15.14 -10.66 4.62
N TYR A 206 14.87 -10.31 5.87
CA TYR A 206 15.84 -9.67 6.77
C TYR A 206 16.93 -10.64 7.27
N GLY A 207 16.75 -11.95 7.10
CA GLY A 207 17.75 -12.95 7.49
C GLY A 207 17.16 -14.31 7.81
N SER A 208 17.97 -15.16 8.46
CA SER A 208 17.62 -16.54 8.85
C SER A 208 17.31 -16.70 10.35
N ASP A 209 17.44 -15.65 11.15
CA ASP A 209 17.10 -15.62 12.56
C ASP A 209 15.66 -15.08 12.72
N PRO A 210 14.69 -15.88 13.19
CA PRO A 210 13.29 -15.47 13.29
C PRO A 210 13.08 -14.25 14.20
N GLU A 211 13.84 -14.11 15.28
CA GLU A 211 13.73 -12.96 16.18
C GLU A 211 14.25 -11.67 15.54
N LEU A 212 15.35 -11.76 14.78
CA LEU A 212 15.86 -10.63 13.99
C LEU A 212 14.85 -10.23 12.93
N VAL A 213 14.34 -11.18 12.15
CA VAL A 213 13.33 -10.93 11.09
C VAL A 213 12.11 -10.24 11.68
N GLY A 214 11.56 -10.77 12.77
CA GLY A 214 10.40 -10.18 13.45
C GLY A 214 10.67 -8.76 13.96
N SER A 215 11.84 -8.51 14.53
CA SER A 215 12.22 -7.17 15.03
C SER A 215 12.37 -6.15 13.91
N MET A 216 13.06 -6.52 12.83
CA MET A 216 13.31 -5.65 11.69
C MET A 216 12.01 -5.36 10.91
N ALA A 217 11.20 -6.40 10.64
CA ALA A 217 9.92 -6.26 9.95
C ALA A 217 8.94 -5.37 10.76
N THR A 218 8.84 -5.59 12.08
CA THR A 218 8.02 -4.73 12.96
C THR A 218 8.49 -3.27 12.93
N ALA A 219 9.80 -3.03 12.91
CA ALA A 219 10.35 -1.67 12.87
C ALA A 219 10.01 -0.97 11.54
N ALA A 220 10.18 -1.66 10.41
CA ALA A 220 9.81 -1.13 9.10
C ALA A 220 8.30 -0.87 8.99
N MET A 221 7.47 -1.80 9.47
CA MET A 221 6.02 -1.64 9.58
C MET A 221 5.64 -0.35 10.31
N LYS A 222 6.19 -0.12 11.49
CA LYS A 222 5.91 1.08 12.28
C LYS A 222 6.30 2.36 11.53
N GLY A 223 7.44 2.38 10.86
CA GLY A 223 7.83 3.51 10.02
C GLY A 223 6.83 3.83 8.91
N MET A 224 6.28 2.82 8.23
CA MET A 224 5.24 3.01 7.22
C MET A 224 3.92 3.52 7.84
N GLN A 225 3.52 2.96 8.98
CA GLN A 225 2.28 3.31 9.68
C GLN A 225 2.27 4.76 10.18
N GLU A 226 3.42 5.38 10.46
CA GLU A 226 3.51 6.80 10.81
C GLU A 226 2.98 7.73 9.70
N TYR A 227 2.95 7.24 8.46
CA TYR A 227 2.41 7.96 7.30
C TYR A 227 1.02 7.45 6.87
N ASN A 228 0.30 6.77 7.76
CA ASN A 228 -1.03 6.20 7.52
C ASN A 228 -1.06 5.17 6.39
N ILE A 229 0.00 4.40 6.21
CA ILE A 229 0.03 3.26 5.31
C ILE A 229 -0.36 2.01 6.10
N ALA A 230 -1.44 1.35 5.71
CA ALA A 230 -1.76 0.03 6.20
C ALA A 230 -0.74 -0.98 5.63
N THR A 231 -0.31 -1.92 6.45
CA THR A 231 0.77 -2.85 6.11
C THR A 231 0.28 -4.29 6.15
N ALA A 232 0.95 -5.19 5.43
CA ALA A 232 0.63 -6.61 5.43
C ALA A 232 1.89 -7.45 5.63
N ALA A 233 1.92 -8.21 6.72
CA ALA A 233 2.99 -9.19 6.95
C ALA A 233 2.90 -10.33 5.94
N LYS A 234 3.96 -10.59 5.19
CA LYS A 234 3.98 -11.61 4.13
C LYS A 234 5.26 -12.45 4.13
N HIS A 235 5.15 -13.69 3.72
CA HIS A 235 4.02 -14.42 3.09
C HIS A 235 3.53 -15.51 4.04
N PHE A 236 2.50 -15.22 4.78
CA PHE A 236 1.95 -16.13 5.77
C PHE A 236 1.62 -17.51 5.13
N PRO A 237 1.93 -18.64 5.81
CA PRO A 237 2.53 -18.78 7.14
C PRO A 237 4.06 -18.79 7.18
N GLY A 238 4.76 -18.41 6.10
CA GLY A 238 6.22 -18.37 5.94
C GLY A 238 6.69 -19.07 4.68
N HIS A 239 7.26 -18.29 3.75
CA HIS A 239 7.71 -18.78 2.43
C HIS A 239 9.23 -19.00 2.37
N GLY A 240 9.97 -18.64 3.43
CA GLY A 240 11.44 -18.64 3.40
C GLY A 240 12.10 -20.02 3.38
N ASP A 241 11.39 -21.09 3.75
CA ASP A 241 11.88 -22.48 3.74
C ASP A 241 11.56 -23.23 2.44
N THR A 242 10.72 -22.67 1.57
CA THR A 242 10.25 -23.38 0.38
C THR A 242 11.34 -23.52 -0.68
N ALA A 243 11.24 -24.58 -1.48
CA ALA A 243 12.14 -24.86 -2.62
C ALA A 243 11.50 -24.52 -3.99
N THR A 244 10.25 -24.08 -4.00
CA THR A 244 9.48 -23.78 -5.21
C THR A 244 8.97 -22.34 -5.14
N ASP A 245 9.11 -21.61 -6.26
CA ASP A 245 8.51 -20.29 -6.42
C ASP A 245 6.99 -20.42 -6.61
N SER A 246 6.22 -19.71 -5.77
CA SER A 246 4.76 -19.71 -5.82
C SER A 246 4.16 -19.18 -7.13
N HIS A 247 4.94 -18.44 -7.92
CA HIS A 247 4.51 -17.99 -9.26
C HIS A 247 4.59 -19.08 -10.33
N THR A 248 5.34 -20.14 -10.09
CA THR A 248 5.59 -21.20 -11.05
C THR A 248 5.07 -22.57 -10.62
N GLY A 249 4.76 -22.74 -9.32
CA GLY A 249 4.29 -24.00 -8.78
C GLY A 249 3.68 -23.84 -7.39
N LEU A 250 3.18 -24.92 -6.81
CA LEU A 250 2.66 -24.92 -5.44
C LEU A 250 3.80 -25.16 -4.45
N PRO A 251 4.23 -24.16 -3.66
CA PRO A 251 5.23 -24.36 -2.63
C PRO A 251 4.65 -25.19 -1.49
N CYS A 252 5.47 -26.05 -0.90
CA CYS A 252 5.09 -26.84 0.26
C CYS A 252 6.13 -26.66 1.35
N VAL A 253 5.65 -26.50 2.59
CA VAL A 253 6.46 -26.55 3.82
C VAL A 253 6.01 -27.77 4.62
N ASP A 254 6.85 -28.79 4.67
CA ASP A 254 6.56 -30.04 5.38
C ASP A 254 7.05 -29.93 6.83
N LYS A 255 6.36 -29.11 7.62
CA LYS A 255 6.63 -28.88 9.02
C LYS A 255 5.36 -29.01 9.85
N SER A 256 5.50 -29.54 11.05
CA SER A 256 4.42 -29.53 12.05
C SER A 256 4.14 -28.09 12.52
N LEU A 257 2.95 -27.86 13.07
CA LEU A 257 2.61 -26.56 13.66
C LEU A 257 3.58 -26.11 14.76
N ASP A 258 4.11 -27.05 15.53
CA ASP A 258 5.06 -26.74 16.61
C ASP A 258 6.42 -26.30 16.05
N GLU A 259 6.87 -26.88 14.94
CA GLU A 259 8.07 -26.43 14.23
C GLU A 259 7.85 -25.05 13.60
N LEU A 260 6.70 -24.81 12.96
CA LEU A 260 6.35 -23.48 12.40
C LEU A 260 6.34 -22.40 13.50
N ARG A 261 5.82 -22.70 14.68
CA ARG A 261 5.81 -21.79 15.85
C ARG A 261 7.19 -21.43 16.35
N GLN A 262 8.19 -22.28 16.12
CA GLN A 262 9.55 -22.04 16.55
C GLN A 262 10.37 -21.21 15.55
N CYS A 263 9.91 -21.08 14.31
CA CYS A 263 10.63 -20.39 13.25
C CYS A 263 9.71 -19.47 12.44
N GLU A 264 8.92 -20.02 11.51
CA GLU A 264 8.20 -19.24 10.49
C GLU A 264 7.17 -18.28 11.09
N LEU A 265 6.45 -18.69 12.14
CA LEU A 265 5.38 -17.89 12.74
C LEU A 265 5.87 -16.83 13.75
N VAL A 266 7.13 -16.90 14.19
CA VAL A 266 7.69 -15.94 15.15
C VAL A 266 7.59 -14.49 14.66
N PRO A 267 8.02 -14.14 13.43
CA PRO A 267 7.88 -12.77 12.92
C PRO A 267 6.43 -12.31 12.81
N PHE A 268 5.52 -13.17 12.34
CA PHE A 268 4.10 -12.84 12.20
C PHE A 268 3.47 -12.56 13.57
N GLN A 269 3.70 -13.41 14.57
CA GLN A 269 3.19 -13.17 15.92
C GLN A 269 3.69 -11.83 16.46
N LYS A 270 4.99 -11.54 16.29
CA LYS A 270 5.58 -10.28 16.75
C LYS A 270 4.95 -9.06 16.06
N MET A 271 4.66 -9.14 14.77
CA MET A 271 3.99 -8.07 14.03
C MET A 271 2.53 -7.90 14.45
N ILE A 272 1.79 -9.01 14.68
CA ILE A 272 0.41 -8.98 15.19
C ILE A 272 0.36 -8.30 16.55
N ASP A 273 1.25 -8.67 17.46
CA ASP A 273 1.34 -8.07 18.80
C ASP A 273 1.69 -6.58 18.77
N ASN A 274 2.16 -6.07 17.63
CA ASN A 274 2.55 -4.68 17.40
C ASN A 274 1.63 -3.93 16.41
N GLY A 275 0.51 -4.51 15.98
CA GLY A 275 -0.54 -3.82 15.24
C GLY A 275 -0.37 -3.81 13.71
N VAL A 276 0.05 -4.97 13.14
CA VAL A 276 0.04 -5.15 11.69
C VAL A 276 -1.40 -5.15 11.15
#